data_830ed8ddd2cf9b286778fac2a9629c35
#
_entry.id   830ed8ddd2cf9b286778fac2a9629c35
#
_cell.length_a   1.000
_cell.length_b   1.000
_cell.length_c   1.000
_cell.angle_alpha   90.00
_cell.angle_beta   90.00
_cell.angle_gamma   90.00
#
_symmetry.space_group_name_H-M   'P 1'
#
loop_
_entity.id
_entity.type
_entity.pdbx_description
1 polymer ?
#
loop_
_entity_poly.entity_id
_entity_poly.type
_entity_poly.pdbx_seq_one_letter_code
_entity_poly.pdbx_strand_id
1 'polypeptide(L)'
;MKELKMYKCKFILILFLISFPFFSYSNDGAIGIVKERMDKFQESKNLMRTINKSLSDNNFDIIRQSAEKLNKWAIEMHKYFPKGSEASSSNKSQASDNIWSDPEGFKKAVKKFEITSAKLINISQNKNIDDTVSSFREVAASCKGCHKQFRN
;
A
#
# COMPACT_ATOMS: atom_id res chain seq x y z
N MET A 1 -39.65 -51.01 44.36
CA MET A 1 -39.08 -49.69 44.54
C MET A 1 -37.69 -49.71 43.82
N LYS A 2 -37.57 -49.12 42.64
CA LYS A 2 -36.35 -49.07 41.87
C LYS A 2 -35.77 -47.67 42.00
N GLU A 3 -34.58 -47.59 42.57
CA GLU A 3 -33.81 -46.36 42.71
C GLU A 3 -33.35 -45.83 41.37
N LEU A 4 -33.65 -44.56 41.07
CA LEU A 4 -33.29 -43.88 39.83
C LEU A 4 -31.94 -43.22 40.07
N LYS A 5 -30.84 -43.79 39.53
CA LYS A 5 -29.48 -43.19 39.53
C LYS A 5 -29.46 -41.96 38.61
N MET A 6 -29.37 -40.78 39.20
CA MET A 6 -29.12 -39.55 38.50
C MET A 6 -27.66 -39.49 38.01
N TYR A 7 -27.42 -39.60 36.70
CA TYR A 7 -26.13 -39.30 36.08
C TYR A 7 -25.91 -37.78 36.02
N LYS A 8 -25.00 -37.30 36.86
CA LYS A 8 -24.50 -35.92 36.79
C LYS A 8 -23.63 -35.81 35.56
N CYS A 9 -24.18 -35.28 34.47
CA CYS A 9 -23.45 -34.95 33.28
C CYS A 9 -22.60 -33.69 33.55
N LYS A 10 -21.30 -33.87 33.76
CA LYS A 10 -20.35 -32.77 33.85
C LYS A 10 -20.12 -32.23 32.43
N PHE A 11 -20.77 -31.12 32.10
CA PHE A 11 -20.43 -30.35 30.91
C PHE A 11 -19.03 -29.75 31.08
N ILE A 12 -18.04 -30.34 30.45
CA ILE A 12 -16.72 -29.75 30.31
C ILE A 12 -16.80 -28.75 29.16
N LEU A 13 -16.88 -27.47 29.51
CA LEU A 13 -16.84 -26.36 28.58
C LEU A 13 -15.39 -26.22 28.09
N ILE A 14 -15.04 -26.86 26.96
CA ILE A 14 -13.72 -26.67 26.32
C ILE A 14 -13.76 -25.30 25.65
N LEU A 15 -13.14 -24.32 26.30
CA LEU A 15 -12.90 -22.99 25.75
C LEU A 15 -11.83 -23.11 24.66
N PHE A 16 -12.26 -23.23 23.41
CA PHE A 16 -11.36 -23.25 22.26
C PHE A 16 -10.82 -21.83 22.07
N LEU A 17 -9.65 -21.54 22.64
CA LEU A 17 -8.88 -20.33 22.38
C LEU A 17 -8.43 -20.38 20.91
N ILE A 18 -9.21 -19.76 20.04
CA ILE A 18 -8.80 -19.52 18.65
C ILE A 18 -7.73 -18.44 18.69
N SER A 19 -6.46 -18.86 18.75
CA SER A 19 -5.33 -17.96 18.53
C SER A 19 -5.31 -17.61 17.03
N PHE A 20 -5.90 -16.46 16.69
CA PHE A 20 -5.67 -15.84 15.39
C PHE A 20 -4.18 -15.49 15.28
N PRO A 21 -3.45 -16.01 14.28
CA PRO A 21 -2.12 -15.52 14.02
C PRO A 21 -2.25 -14.06 13.58
N PHE A 22 -1.87 -13.14 14.45
CA PHE A 22 -1.58 -11.78 14.05
C PHE A 22 -0.39 -11.86 13.09
N PHE A 23 -0.65 -11.75 11.80
CA PHE A 23 0.40 -11.50 10.83
C PHE A 23 0.97 -10.10 11.12
N SER A 24 1.94 -10.05 12.03
CA SER A 24 2.79 -8.89 12.19
C SER A 24 3.55 -8.72 10.88
N TYR A 25 3.16 -7.75 10.06
CA TYR A 25 4.01 -7.24 8.99
C TYR A 25 5.24 -6.63 9.68
N SER A 26 6.30 -7.42 9.75
CA SER A 26 7.58 -6.97 10.26
C SER A 26 8.16 -5.98 9.25
N ASN A 27 8.14 -4.70 9.57
CA ASN A 27 8.90 -3.67 8.88
C ASN A 27 10.35 -3.69 9.35
N ASP A 28 10.92 -4.86 9.42
CA ASP A 28 12.35 -5.16 9.55
C ASP A 28 13.19 -4.17 10.38
N GLY A 29 12.67 -3.71 11.52
CA GLY A 29 13.33 -2.76 12.41
C GLY A 29 13.08 -1.28 12.12
N ALA A 30 12.36 -0.92 11.06
CA ALA A 30 11.98 0.47 10.81
C ALA A 30 10.97 0.97 11.85
N ILE A 31 11.19 2.19 12.35
CA ILE A 31 10.32 2.88 13.30
C ILE A 31 10.02 4.31 12.82
N GLY A 32 9.01 4.96 13.42
CA GLY A 32 8.68 6.36 13.13
C GLY A 32 8.38 6.61 11.65
N ILE A 33 8.86 7.74 11.13
CA ILE A 33 8.58 8.21 9.76
C ILE A 33 9.08 7.24 8.68
N VAL A 34 10.17 6.50 8.94
CA VAL A 34 10.69 5.49 8.01
C VAL A 34 9.71 4.33 7.88
N LYS A 35 9.17 3.86 9.01
CA LYS A 35 8.14 2.82 9.00
C LYS A 35 6.89 3.29 8.27
N GLU A 36 6.39 4.48 8.59
CA GLU A 36 5.19 5.03 7.98
C GLU A 36 5.29 5.12 6.45
N ARG A 37 6.43 5.63 5.92
CA ARG A 37 6.62 5.67 4.45
C ARG A 37 6.71 4.29 3.82
N MET A 38 7.33 3.31 4.49
CA MET A 38 7.39 1.92 4.00
C MET A 38 5.99 1.30 3.95
N ASP A 39 5.16 1.55 4.97
CA ASP A 39 3.76 1.12 5.01
C ASP A 39 2.96 1.75 3.85
N LYS A 40 3.14 3.06 3.59
CA LYS A 40 2.52 3.78 2.46
C LYS A 40 2.91 3.20 1.11
N PHE A 41 4.17 2.81 0.92
CA PHE A 41 4.60 2.14 -0.31
C PHE A 41 4.02 0.72 -0.43
N GLN A 42 3.91 -0.02 0.67
CA GLN A 42 3.24 -1.32 0.67
C GLN A 42 1.74 -1.18 0.34
N GLU A 43 1.06 -0.18 0.89
CA GLU A 43 -0.31 0.17 0.53
C GLU A 43 -0.42 0.49 -0.97
N SER A 44 0.47 1.33 -1.50
CA SER A 44 0.50 1.68 -2.93
C SER A 44 0.66 0.45 -3.82
N LYS A 45 1.53 -0.49 -3.46
CA LYS A 45 1.69 -1.76 -4.16
C LYS A 45 0.39 -2.58 -4.18
N ASN A 46 -0.34 -2.62 -3.08
CA ASN A 46 -1.61 -3.32 -2.99
C ASN A 46 -2.69 -2.62 -3.83
N LEU A 47 -2.76 -1.28 -3.79
CA LEU A 47 -3.67 -0.49 -4.63
C LEU A 47 -3.41 -0.72 -6.13
N MET A 48 -2.14 -0.73 -6.56
CA MET A 48 -1.79 -1.04 -7.97
C MET A 48 -2.25 -2.45 -8.39
N ARG A 49 -2.15 -3.44 -7.50
CA ARG A 49 -2.67 -4.80 -7.76
C ARG A 49 -4.19 -4.82 -7.84
N THR A 50 -4.87 -4.09 -6.95
CA THR A 50 -6.33 -3.94 -6.95
C THR A 50 -6.80 -3.31 -8.25
N ILE A 51 -6.17 -2.21 -8.69
CA ILE A 51 -6.51 -1.57 -9.97
C ILE A 51 -6.32 -2.57 -11.12
N ASN A 52 -5.16 -3.24 -11.18
CA ASN A 52 -4.89 -4.19 -12.26
C ASN A 52 -5.94 -5.32 -12.36
N LYS A 53 -6.38 -5.86 -11.22
CA LYS A 53 -7.48 -6.84 -11.19
C LYS A 53 -8.79 -6.22 -11.66
N SER A 54 -9.13 -5.03 -11.16
CA SER A 54 -10.39 -4.35 -11.48
C SER A 54 -10.50 -3.91 -12.94
N LEU A 55 -9.36 -3.74 -13.65
CA LEU A 55 -9.35 -3.52 -15.10
C LEU A 55 -9.93 -4.73 -15.86
N SER A 56 -9.58 -5.96 -15.44
CA SER A 56 -10.12 -7.18 -16.05
C SER A 56 -11.63 -7.34 -15.81
N ASP A 57 -12.11 -6.82 -14.68
CA ASP A 57 -13.52 -6.91 -14.28
C ASP A 57 -14.34 -5.67 -14.73
N ASN A 58 -13.74 -4.72 -15.44
CA ASN A 58 -14.31 -3.42 -15.80
C ASN A 58 -14.93 -2.66 -14.60
N ASN A 59 -14.35 -2.83 -13.40
CA ASN A 59 -14.85 -2.20 -12.18
C ASN A 59 -14.24 -0.79 -12.00
N PHE A 60 -14.78 0.17 -12.73
CA PHE A 60 -14.28 1.55 -12.74
C PHE A 60 -14.38 2.26 -11.39
N ASP A 61 -15.34 1.90 -10.54
CA ASP A 61 -15.48 2.50 -9.21
C ASP A 61 -14.32 2.09 -8.29
N ILE A 62 -13.92 0.83 -8.28
CA ILE A 62 -12.76 0.36 -7.53
C ILE A 62 -11.47 0.96 -8.08
N ILE A 63 -11.34 1.07 -9.41
CA ILE A 63 -10.19 1.71 -10.07
C ILE A 63 -10.07 3.16 -9.59
N ARG A 64 -11.15 3.94 -9.65
CA ARG A 64 -11.19 5.34 -9.24
C ARG A 64 -10.83 5.51 -7.76
N GLN A 65 -11.49 4.78 -6.85
CA GLN A 65 -11.21 4.84 -5.42
C GLN A 65 -9.76 4.49 -5.09
N SER A 66 -9.20 3.49 -5.77
CA SER A 66 -7.80 3.12 -5.58
C SER A 66 -6.83 4.18 -6.11
N ALA A 67 -7.16 4.80 -7.26
CA ALA A 67 -6.39 5.89 -7.83
C ALA A 67 -6.43 7.15 -6.96
N GLU A 68 -7.57 7.46 -6.33
CA GLU A 68 -7.71 8.56 -5.36
C GLU A 68 -6.77 8.38 -4.16
N LYS A 69 -6.66 7.16 -3.62
CA LYS A 69 -5.71 6.85 -2.53
C LYS A 69 -4.26 6.99 -2.98
N LEU A 70 -3.93 6.53 -4.20
CA LEU A 70 -2.59 6.72 -4.77
C LEU A 70 -2.26 8.20 -4.96
N ASN A 71 -3.21 8.99 -5.46
CA ASN A 71 -3.02 10.42 -5.67
C ASN A 71 -2.84 11.18 -4.33
N LYS A 72 -3.64 10.86 -3.32
CA LYS A 72 -3.47 11.41 -1.97
C LYS A 72 -2.08 11.12 -1.42
N TRP A 73 -1.59 9.89 -1.57
CA TRP A 73 -0.23 9.53 -1.18
C TRP A 73 0.83 10.32 -1.96
N ALA A 74 0.66 10.49 -3.26
CA ALA A 74 1.59 11.28 -4.07
C ALA A 74 1.72 12.72 -3.57
N ILE A 75 0.62 13.37 -3.23
CA ILE A 75 0.59 14.74 -2.69
C ILE A 75 1.33 14.85 -1.35
N GLU A 76 1.20 13.86 -0.48
CA GLU A 76 1.77 13.88 0.87
C GLU A 76 3.21 13.34 0.91
N MET A 77 3.67 12.63 -0.10
CA MET A 77 4.88 11.80 -0.10
C MET A 77 6.13 12.55 0.36
N HIS A 78 6.31 13.80 -0.06
CA HIS A 78 7.50 14.59 0.29
C HIS A 78 7.70 14.78 1.80
N LYS A 79 6.61 14.76 2.59
CA LYS A 79 6.65 14.91 4.05
C LYS A 79 7.30 13.72 4.76
N TYR A 80 7.39 12.58 4.07
CA TYR A 80 7.90 11.33 4.63
C TYR A 80 9.39 11.09 4.36
N PHE A 81 10.09 12.12 3.84
CA PHE A 81 11.52 12.09 3.57
C PHE A 81 12.29 13.26 4.23
N PRO A 82 12.10 13.52 5.54
CA PRO A 82 12.91 14.53 6.21
C PRO A 82 14.38 14.11 6.26
N LYS A 83 15.30 15.09 6.41
CA LYS A 83 16.71 14.79 6.71
C LYS A 83 16.82 13.95 7.96
N GLY A 84 17.74 12.99 8.00
CA GLY A 84 17.90 12.03 9.09
C GLY A 84 17.00 10.80 8.98
N SER A 85 16.24 10.65 7.86
CA SER A 85 15.42 9.47 7.59
C SER A 85 15.97 8.59 6.47
N GLU A 86 17.28 8.70 6.19
CA GLU A 86 18.00 7.94 5.19
C GLU A 86 17.96 6.43 5.46
N ALA A 87 18.34 5.63 4.48
CA ALA A 87 18.51 4.20 4.65
C ALA A 87 19.66 3.91 5.63
N SER A 88 19.48 2.92 6.49
CA SER A 88 20.52 2.45 7.41
C SER A 88 20.41 0.94 7.61
N SER A 89 21.47 0.33 8.14
CA SER A 89 21.47 -1.09 8.46
C SER A 89 20.41 -1.49 9.49
N SER A 90 19.99 -0.54 10.34
CA SER A 90 18.99 -0.77 11.39
C SER A 90 17.53 -0.65 10.90
N ASN A 91 17.26 0.06 9.79
CA ASN A 91 15.89 0.32 9.34
C ASN A 91 15.53 -0.35 8.02
N LYS A 92 16.49 -0.99 7.32
CA LYS A 92 16.35 -1.69 6.05
C LYS A 92 15.56 -0.91 4.97
N SER A 93 15.51 0.42 5.08
CA SER A 93 14.91 1.26 4.06
C SER A 93 15.69 1.13 2.74
N GLN A 94 14.99 1.18 1.64
CA GLN A 94 15.58 1.20 0.30
C GLN A 94 15.58 2.61 -0.32
N ALA A 95 15.43 3.66 0.49
CA ALA A 95 15.53 5.03 0.02
C ALA A 95 16.99 5.32 -0.36
N SER A 96 17.22 5.74 -1.62
CA SER A 96 18.54 6.13 -2.08
C SER A 96 18.91 7.52 -1.56
N ASP A 97 20.20 7.76 -1.31
CA ASP A 97 20.72 9.07 -0.91
C ASP A 97 20.44 10.17 -1.95
N ASN A 98 20.14 9.78 -3.19
CA ASN A 98 19.75 10.70 -4.26
C ASN A 98 18.49 11.52 -3.90
N ILE A 99 17.64 11.04 -3.00
CA ILE A 99 16.46 11.78 -2.54
C ILE A 99 16.86 13.11 -1.91
N TRP A 100 17.98 13.13 -1.18
CA TRP A 100 18.48 14.32 -0.45
C TRP A 100 19.57 15.07 -1.19
N SER A 101 20.31 14.43 -2.10
CA SER A 101 21.33 15.08 -2.94
C SER A 101 20.74 15.70 -4.22
N ASP A 102 19.61 15.18 -4.74
CA ASP A 102 18.85 15.74 -5.86
C ASP A 102 17.36 15.96 -5.48
N PRO A 103 17.07 16.89 -4.56
CA PRO A 103 15.71 17.12 -4.07
C PRO A 103 14.75 17.61 -5.18
N GLU A 104 15.24 18.35 -6.17
CA GLU A 104 14.40 18.81 -7.28
C GLU A 104 14.05 17.67 -8.24
N GLY A 105 14.98 16.77 -8.53
CA GLY A 105 14.70 15.55 -9.28
C GLY A 105 13.70 14.66 -8.57
N PHE A 106 13.84 14.49 -7.25
CA PHE A 106 12.87 13.73 -6.43
C PHE A 106 11.48 14.36 -6.47
N LYS A 107 11.37 15.67 -6.26
CA LYS A 107 10.11 16.42 -6.34
C LYS A 107 9.45 16.28 -7.72
N LYS A 108 10.23 16.35 -8.80
CA LYS A 108 9.73 16.15 -10.17
C LYS A 108 9.20 14.73 -10.38
N ALA A 109 9.86 13.71 -9.84
CA ALA A 109 9.41 12.32 -9.93
C ALA A 109 8.10 12.10 -9.14
N VAL A 110 8.00 12.65 -7.93
CA VAL A 110 6.78 12.63 -7.11
C VAL A 110 5.63 13.36 -7.83
N LYS A 111 5.90 14.54 -8.41
CA LYS A 111 4.90 15.30 -9.17
C LYS A 111 4.40 14.54 -10.41
N LYS A 112 5.27 13.78 -11.08
CA LYS A 112 4.84 12.91 -12.18
C LYS A 112 3.85 11.84 -11.71
N PHE A 113 4.08 11.24 -10.56
CA PHE A 113 3.16 10.26 -9.98
C PHE A 113 1.82 10.92 -9.59
N GLU A 114 1.84 12.11 -8.99
CA GLU A 114 0.64 12.89 -8.68
C GLU A 114 -0.21 13.16 -9.94
N ILE A 115 0.43 13.65 -11.02
CA ILE A 115 -0.26 13.96 -12.28
C ILE A 115 -0.85 12.71 -12.91
N THR A 116 -0.10 11.61 -12.98
CA THR A 116 -0.58 10.39 -13.63
C THR A 116 -1.70 9.71 -12.83
N SER A 117 -1.64 9.72 -11.50
CA SER A 117 -2.72 9.19 -10.67
C SER A 117 -3.99 10.05 -10.74
N ALA A 118 -3.86 11.39 -10.78
CA ALA A 118 -4.99 12.28 -11.02
C ALA A 118 -5.62 12.07 -12.41
N LYS A 119 -4.80 11.85 -13.44
CA LYS A 119 -5.30 11.52 -14.78
C LYS A 119 -6.09 10.21 -14.76
N LEU A 120 -5.62 9.18 -14.06
CA LEU A 120 -6.34 7.89 -13.97
C LEU A 120 -7.70 8.04 -13.28
N ILE A 121 -7.81 8.89 -12.23
CA ILE A 121 -9.09 9.22 -11.60
C ILE A 121 -10.09 9.77 -12.64
N ASN A 122 -9.67 10.77 -13.42
CA ASN A 122 -10.53 11.43 -14.40
C ASN A 122 -10.92 10.49 -15.56
N ILE A 123 -9.96 9.74 -16.11
CA ILE A 123 -10.20 8.84 -17.23
C ILE A 123 -11.13 7.69 -16.83
N SER A 124 -11.01 7.15 -15.61
CA SER A 124 -11.88 6.07 -15.14
C SER A 124 -13.36 6.47 -15.02
N GLN A 125 -13.67 7.76 -14.92
CA GLN A 125 -15.05 8.25 -14.90
C GLN A 125 -15.78 8.06 -16.25
N ASN A 126 -15.04 8.07 -17.36
CA ASN A 126 -15.58 7.89 -18.69
C ASN A 126 -15.97 6.43 -19.01
N LYS A 127 -15.60 5.49 -18.14
CA LYS A 127 -15.88 4.05 -18.28
C LYS A 127 -15.39 3.44 -19.59
N ASN A 128 -14.34 4.02 -20.20
CA ASN A 128 -13.65 3.47 -21.35
C ASN A 128 -12.47 2.64 -20.86
N ILE A 129 -12.48 1.33 -21.15
CA ILE A 129 -11.46 0.41 -20.62
C ILE A 129 -10.09 0.65 -21.25
N ASP A 130 -10.02 0.90 -22.55
CA ASP A 130 -8.74 1.06 -23.27
C ASP A 130 -8.00 2.33 -22.77
N ASP A 131 -8.72 3.43 -22.63
CA ASP A 131 -8.18 4.68 -22.08
C ASP A 131 -7.75 4.51 -20.64
N THR A 132 -8.53 3.76 -19.84
CA THR A 132 -8.23 3.49 -18.44
C THR A 132 -6.98 2.61 -18.30
N VAL A 133 -6.84 1.56 -19.12
CA VAL A 133 -5.62 0.71 -19.18
C VAL A 133 -4.41 1.55 -19.58
N SER A 134 -4.55 2.41 -20.58
CA SER A 134 -3.47 3.31 -21.02
C SER A 134 -3.02 4.24 -19.87
N SER A 135 -3.97 4.87 -19.19
CA SER A 135 -3.68 5.76 -18.06
C SER A 135 -3.07 5.01 -16.87
N PHE A 136 -3.52 3.79 -16.57
CA PHE A 136 -2.91 2.94 -15.54
C PHE A 136 -1.45 2.61 -15.85
N ARG A 137 -1.11 2.33 -17.12
CA ARG A 137 0.28 2.12 -17.54
C ARG A 137 1.16 3.37 -17.31
N GLU A 138 0.61 4.57 -17.47
CA GLU A 138 1.34 5.81 -17.15
C GLU A 138 1.63 5.92 -15.64
N VAL A 139 0.69 5.53 -14.77
CA VAL A 139 0.93 5.44 -13.32
C VAL A 139 2.07 4.46 -13.02
N ALA A 140 2.00 3.25 -13.59
CA ALA A 140 3.05 2.24 -13.40
C ALA A 140 4.43 2.72 -13.91
N ALA A 141 4.46 3.43 -15.04
CA ALA A 141 5.69 4.01 -15.58
C ALA A 141 6.27 5.10 -14.67
N SER A 142 5.42 5.93 -14.05
CA SER A 142 5.87 6.94 -13.08
C SER A 142 6.51 6.31 -11.85
N CYS A 143 5.92 5.24 -11.30
CA CYS A 143 6.49 4.47 -10.20
C CYS A 143 7.88 3.90 -10.57
N LYS A 144 7.97 3.26 -11.75
CA LYS A 144 9.25 2.69 -12.25
C LYS A 144 10.31 3.77 -12.43
N GLY A 145 9.95 4.92 -12.99
CA GLY A 145 10.88 6.03 -13.22
C GLY A 145 11.46 6.59 -11.92
N CYS A 146 10.60 6.81 -10.92
CA CYS A 146 11.03 7.24 -9.59
C CYS A 146 11.94 6.19 -8.92
N HIS A 147 11.55 4.92 -8.92
CA HIS A 147 12.32 3.84 -8.30
C HIS A 147 13.71 3.66 -8.94
N LYS A 148 13.86 3.90 -10.24
CA LYS A 148 15.15 3.78 -10.93
C LYS A 148 16.20 4.79 -10.40
N GLN A 149 15.76 5.94 -9.90
CA GLN A 149 16.64 7.04 -9.49
C GLN A 149 16.76 7.17 -7.97
N PHE A 150 15.71 6.85 -7.24
CA PHE A 150 15.55 7.19 -5.82
C PHE A 150 15.34 5.97 -4.91
N ARG A 151 15.53 4.75 -5.44
CA ARG A 151 15.46 3.51 -4.67
C ARG A 151 16.69 2.65 -4.95
N ASN A 152 17.33 2.10 -3.86
CA ASN A 152 18.41 1.11 -3.91
C ASN A 152 17.87 -0.29 -4.21
#